data_8d2cfbc020a7eeb5b1da5aecfe7f0d68
#
_entry.id   8d2cfbc020a7eeb5b1da5aecfe7f0d68
#
_cell.length_a   1.000
_cell.length_b   1.000
_cell.length_c   1.000
_cell.angle_alpha   90.00
_cell.angle_beta   90.00
_cell.angle_gamma   90.00
#
_symmetry.space_group_name_H-M   'P 1'
#
loop_
_entity.id
_entity.type
_entity.pdbx_description
1 polymer ?
#
loop_
_entity_poly.entity_id
_entity_poly.type
_entity_poly.pdbx_seq_one_letter_code
_entity_poly.pdbx_strand_id
1 'polypeptide(L)'
;MKKPLGKAVKNSKHIKNILADFAPDLQPLEDQFAFLPCNDQKRPLVKDWPNKSFSIDQIVKFPACEAIGVRTGFGRLLTIDLDGESSFSYLYERGLIPQHCKTWQIHRSNDPWKIKLNFQLTPEQLNQLASK
;
A
#
# COMPACT_ATOMS: atom_id res chain seq x y z
N MET A 1 19.76 10.25 -24.75
CA MET A 1 19.64 9.02 -25.52
C MET A 1 18.27 8.41 -25.28
N LYS A 2 17.57 8.06 -26.32
CA LYS A 2 16.23 7.49 -26.20
C LYS A 2 16.32 6.03 -25.74
N LYS A 3 15.57 5.69 -24.70
CA LYS A 3 15.42 4.29 -24.30
C LYS A 3 14.61 3.55 -25.37
N PRO A 4 14.98 2.32 -25.68
CA PRO A 4 14.20 1.51 -26.61
C PRO A 4 12.77 1.33 -26.11
N LEU A 5 11.79 1.53 -26.97
CA LEU A 5 10.38 1.30 -26.66
C LEU A 5 10.12 -0.13 -26.17
N GLY A 6 10.84 -1.11 -26.72
CA GLY A 6 10.72 -2.50 -26.30
C GLY A 6 11.07 -2.75 -24.86
N LYS A 7 11.97 -1.96 -24.25
CA LYS A 7 12.32 -2.11 -22.85
C LYS A 7 11.18 -1.65 -21.95
N ALA A 8 10.51 -0.53 -22.28
CA ALA A 8 9.35 -0.05 -21.54
C ALA A 8 8.19 -1.05 -21.60
N VAL A 9 7.92 -1.66 -22.76
CA VAL A 9 6.89 -2.70 -22.94
C VAL A 9 7.20 -3.92 -22.09
N LYS A 10 8.46 -4.39 -22.08
CA LYS A 10 8.88 -5.53 -21.25
C LYS A 10 8.71 -5.25 -19.77
N ASN A 11 9.07 -4.06 -19.30
CA ASN A 11 8.91 -3.66 -17.90
C ASN A 11 7.44 -3.63 -17.52
N SER A 12 6.57 -3.09 -18.38
CA SER A 12 5.13 -3.05 -18.14
C SER A 12 4.54 -4.46 -18.02
N LYS A 13 4.93 -5.39 -18.92
CA LYS A 13 4.48 -6.79 -18.87
C LYS A 13 4.96 -7.48 -17.60
N HIS A 14 6.21 -7.25 -17.19
CA HIS A 14 6.78 -7.82 -15.98
C HIS A 14 6.02 -7.33 -14.73
N ILE A 15 5.73 -6.04 -14.65
CA ILE A 15 4.95 -5.45 -13.56
C ILE A 15 3.55 -6.06 -13.52
N LYS A 16 2.88 -6.22 -14.65
CA LYS A 16 1.56 -6.85 -14.72
C LYS A 16 1.59 -8.29 -14.18
N ASN A 17 2.62 -9.05 -14.49
CA ASN A 17 2.77 -10.40 -13.96
C ASN A 17 2.97 -10.40 -12.45
N ILE A 18 3.76 -9.48 -11.91
CA ILE A 18 3.96 -9.35 -10.46
C ILE A 18 2.65 -9.01 -9.78
N LEU A 19 1.88 -8.04 -10.31
CA LEU A 19 0.59 -7.66 -9.74
C LEU A 19 -0.39 -8.84 -9.75
N ALA A 20 -0.42 -9.62 -10.83
CA ALA A 20 -1.25 -10.81 -10.92
C ALA A 20 -0.89 -11.87 -9.87
N ASP A 21 0.39 -12.01 -9.56
CA ASP A 21 0.86 -12.96 -8.54
C ASP A 21 0.40 -12.57 -7.13
N PHE A 22 0.23 -11.28 -6.85
CA PHE A 22 -0.27 -10.81 -5.57
C PHE A 22 -1.80 -10.81 -5.45
N ALA A 23 -2.51 -10.87 -6.56
CA ALA A 23 -3.97 -10.76 -6.57
C ALA A 23 -4.67 -11.75 -5.63
N PRO A 24 -4.30 -13.06 -5.58
CA PRO A 24 -4.97 -14.00 -4.68
C PRO A 24 -4.84 -13.64 -3.20
N ASP A 25 -3.73 -13.01 -2.81
CA ASP A 25 -3.49 -12.62 -1.40
C ASP A 25 -4.31 -11.39 -1.01
N LEU A 26 -4.63 -10.53 -1.97
CA LEU A 26 -5.36 -9.29 -1.72
C LEU A 26 -6.87 -9.42 -1.92
N GLN A 27 -7.33 -10.36 -2.74
CA GLN A 27 -8.75 -10.55 -3.01
C GLN A 27 -9.61 -10.73 -1.75
N PRO A 28 -9.17 -11.50 -0.73
CA PRO A 28 -9.96 -11.63 0.49
C PRO A 28 -10.14 -10.32 1.27
N LEU A 29 -9.34 -9.31 0.98
CA LEU A 29 -9.38 -8.02 1.67
C LEU A 29 -10.24 -6.97 0.96
N GLU A 30 -10.80 -7.30 -0.22
CA GLU A 30 -11.57 -6.35 -1.03
C GLU A 30 -12.79 -5.79 -0.31
N ASP A 31 -13.43 -6.59 0.53
CA ASP A 31 -14.62 -6.17 1.26
C ASP A 31 -14.28 -5.26 2.45
N GLN A 32 -13.04 -5.28 2.90
CA GLN A 32 -12.59 -4.53 4.07
C GLN A 32 -11.90 -3.23 3.72
N PHE A 33 -11.17 -3.20 2.60
CA PHE A 33 -10.34 -2.06 2.22
C PHE A 33 -10.62 -1.63 0.79
N ALA A 34 -10.36 -0.36 0.50
CA ALA A 34 -10.49 0.19 -0.84
C ALA A 34 -9.13 0.19 -1.53
N PHE A 35 -9.03 -0.55 -2.62
CA PHE A 35 -7.83 -0.64 -3.43
C PHE A 35 -7.96 0.21 -4.69
N LEU A 36 -6.84 0.73 -5.17
CA LEU A 36 -6.77 1.64 -6.30
C LEU A 36 -5.62 1.28 -7.24
N PRO A 37 -5.80 1.43 -8.56
CA PRO A 37 -4.68 1.33 -9.49
C PRO A 37 -3.81 2.59 -9.40
N CYS A 38 -2.50 2.40 -9.28
CA CYS A 38 -1.54 3.48 -9.17
C CYS A 38 -0.43 3.32 -10.21
N ASN A 39 0.28 4.43 -10.48
CA ASN A 39 1.48 4.41 -11.30
C ASN A 39 2.72 4.04 -10.45
N ASP A 40 3.88 4.03 -11.08
CA ASP A 40 5.17 3.73 -10.41
C ASP A 40 5.56 4.76 -9.34
N GLN A 41 4.99 5.96 -9.40
CA GLN A 41 5.19 7.01 -8.39
C GLN A 41 4.15 6.95 -7.28
N LYS A 42 3.37 5.89 -7.21
CA LYS A 42 2.33 5.65 -6.21
C LYS A 42 1.18 6.66 -6.28
N ARG A 43 0.93 7.22 -7.45
CA ARG A 43 -0.19 8.13 -7.67
C ARG A 43 -1.36 7.37 -8.28
N PRO A 44 -2.58 7.58 -7.77
CA PRO A 44 -3.77 6.96 -8.36
C PRO A 44 -3.95 7.36 -9.83
N LEU A 45 -4.34 6.38 -10.64
CA LEU A 45 -4.56 6.56 -12.07
C LEU A 45 -5.97 7.03 -12.42
N VAL A 46 -6.84 7.15 -11.44
CA VAL A 46 -8.23 7.56 -11.62
C VAL A 46 -8.52 8.87 -10.93
N LYS A 47 -9.34 9.71 -11.55
CA LYS A 47 -9.86 10.92 -10.93
C LYS A 47 -10.87 10.55 -9.86
N ASP A 48 -11.05 11.43 -8.88
CA ASP A 48 -11.98 11.22 -7.78
C ASP A 48 -11.72 9.92 -7.01
N TRP A 49 -10.48 9.53 -6.93
CA TRP A 49 -10.05 8.31 -6.27
C TRP A 49 -10.47 8.23 -4.79
N PRO A 50 -10.63 9.34 -4.03
CA PRO A 50 -11.08 9.23 -2.64
C PRO A 50 -12.48 8.63 -2.50
N ASN A 51 -13.28 8.65 -3.56
CA ASN A 51 -14.65 8.13 -3.56
C ASN A 51 -14.80 6.83 -4.36
N LYS A 52 -13.69 6.24 -4.79
CA LYS A 52 -13.72 5.04 -5.64
C LYS A 52 -12.99 3.88 -5.00
N SER A 53 -13.43 2.69 -5.33
CA SER A 53 -12.73 1.45 -5.02
C SER A 53 -12.87 0.48 -6.20
N PHE A 54 -11.92 -0.43 -6.31
CA PHE A 54 -11.83 -1.37 -7.41
C PHE A 54 -11.59 -2.77 -6.86
N SER A 55 -12.12 -3.77 -7.54
CA SER A 55 -11.72 -5.14 -7.26
C SER A 55 -10.25 -5.34 -7.64
N ILE A 56 -9.58 -6.29 -7.01
CA ILE A 56 -8.19 -6.60 -7.35
C ILE A 56 -8.09 -7.05 -8.80
N ASP A 57 -9.07 -7.81 -9.29
CA ASP A 57 -9.10 -8.24 -10.69
C ASP A 57 -9.15 -7.04 -11.65
N GLN A 58 -9.98 -6.03 -11.36
CA GLN A 58 -10.03 -4.80 -12.15
C GLN A 58 -8.70 -4.06 -12.14
N ILE A 59 -8.05 -3.99 -10.98
CA ILE A 59 -6.77 -3.31 -10.83
C ILE A 59 -5.68 -3.98 -11.64
N VAL A 60 -5.58 -5.31 -11.57
CA VAL A 60 -4.57 -6.07 -12.31
C VAL A 60 -4.72 -5.87 -13.82
N LYS A 61 -5.94 -5.71 -14.31
CA LYS A 61 -6.24 -5.48 -15.71
C LYS A 61 -6.22 -4.00 -16.12
N PHE A 62 -6.09 -3.09 -15.16
CA PHE A 62 -6.16 -1.66 -15.43
C PHE A 62 -4.96 -1.21 -16.27
N PRO A 63 -5.18 -0.46 -17.39
CA PRO A 63 -4.08 0.01 -18.23
C PRO A 63 -3.09 0.89 -17.43
N ALA A 64 -1.81 0.72 -17.68
CA ALA A 64 -0.73 1.48 -17.05
C ALA A 64 -0.62 1.31 -15.53
N CYS A 65 -1.34 0.37 -14.93
CA CYS A 65 -1.22 0.08 -13.50
C CYS A 65 0.14 -0.55 -13.20
N GLU A 66 0.88 0.04 -12.29
CA GLU A 66 2.21 -0.43 -11.88
C GLU A 66 2.31 -0.67 -10.38
N ALA A 67 1.29 -0.25 -9.63
CA ALA A 67 1.22 -0.45 -8.19
C ALA A 67 -0.23 -0.51 -7.73
N ILE A 68 -0.46 -1.22 -6.65
CA ILE A 68 -1.76 -1.28 -6.00
C ILE A 68 -1.73 -0.36 -4.79
N GLY A 69 -2.60 0.63 -4.77
CA GLY A 69 -2.76 1.53 -3.64
C GLY A 69 -3.85 1.06 -2.70
N VAL A 70 -3.68 1.37 -1.43
CA VAL A 70 -4.70 1.14 -0.40
C VAL A 70 -5.11 2.50 0.15
N ARG A 71 -6.41 2.78 0.14
CA ARG A 71 -6.92 4.04 0.66
C ARG A 71 -7.02 3.98 2.18
N THR A 72 -6.24 4.81 2.87
CA THR A 72 -6.31 4.93 4.32
C THR A 72 -7.61 5.59 4.76
N GLY A 73 -8.04 5.30 5.98
CA GLY A 73 -9.31 5.81 6.51
C GLY A 73 -10.52 4.96 6.14
N PHE A 74 -10.51 4.33 4.98
CA PHE A 74 -11.56 3.40 4.58
C PHE A 74 -11.40 2.08 5.34
N GLY A 75 -12.51 1.51 5.84
CA GLY A 75 -12.45 0.26 6.62
C GLY A 75 -11.72 0.40 7.95
N ARG A 76 -11.59 1.60 8.47
CA ARG A 76 -10.85 1.92 9.69
C ARG A 76 -9.35 1.56 9.60
N LEU A 77 -8.79 1.66 8.40
CA LEU A 77 -7.37 1.38 8.18
C LEU A 77 -6.52 2.57 8.63
N LEU A 78 -5.64 2.32 9.59
CA LEU A 78 -4.61 3.25 10.03
C LEU A 78 -3.26 2.76 9.51
N THR A 79 -2.52 3.63 8.86
CA THR A 79 -1.15 3.35 8.45
C THR A 79 -0.18 4.23 9.23
N ILE A 80 0.79 3.58 9.87
CA ILE A 80 1.93 4.27 10.51
C ILE A 80 3.11 4.14 9.54
N ASP A 81 3.58 5.27 9.07
CA ASP A 81 4.68 5.33 8.09
C ASP A 81 5.98 5.68 8.80
N LEU A 82 6.88 4.69 8.87
CA LEU A 82 8.22 4.89 9.41
C LEU A 82 9.15 5.27 8.28
N ASP A 83 9.69 6.46 8.34
CA ASP A 83 10.44 7.06 7.24
C ASP A 83 11.91 7.32 7.60
N GLY A 84 12.52 6.43 8.35
CA GLY A 84 13.93 6.51 8.66
C GLY A 84 14.29 5.96 10.02
N GLU A 85 15.58 5.93 10.30
CA GLU A 85 16.13 5.36 11.52
C GLU A 85 15.63 6.04 12.80
N SER A 86 15.42 7.35 12.75
CA SER A 86 14.91 8.09 13.91
C SER A 86 13.51 7.65 14.32
N SER A 87 12.66 7.29 13.37
CA SER A 87 11.32 6.77 13.67
C SER A 87 11.40 5.42 14.38
N PHE A 88 12.32 4.56 13.95
CA PHE A 88 12.56 3.28 14.60
C PHE A 88 13.06 3.48 16.03
N SER A 89 14.05 4.37 16.22
CA SER A 89 14.60 4.66 17.54
C SER A 89 13.53 5.19 18.49
N TYR A 90 12.67 6.06 18.01
CA TYR A 90 11.56 6.61 18.78
C TYR A 90 10.64 5.49 19.31
N LEU A 91 10.26 4.56 18.46
CA LEU A 91 9.40 3.44 18.86
C LEU A 91 10.13 2.44 19.73
N TYR A 92 11.38 2.14 19.38
CA TYR A 92 12.21 1.19 20.13
C TYR A 92 12.40 1.63 21.59
N GLU A 93 12.66 2.92 21.82
CA GLU A 93 12.78 3.49 23.16
C GLU A 93 11.48 3.35 23.97
N ARG A 94 10.35 3.18 23.32
CA ARG A 94 9.04 2.99 23.94
C ARG A 94 8.62 1.52 24.01
N GLY A 95 9.55 0.61 23.77
CA GLY A 95 9.32 -0.82 23.88
C GLY A 95 8.65 -1.46 22.68
N LEU A 96 8.58 -0.76 21.54
CA LEU A 96 7.96 -1.30 20.32
C LEU A 96 9.02 -1.53 19.25
N ILE A 97 9.11 -2.78 18.77
CA ILE A 97 9.97 -3.14 17.65
C ILE A 97 9.08 -3.30 16.41
N PRO A 98 9.19 -2.38 15.42
CA PRO A 98 8.27 -2.39 14.28
C PRO A 98 8.18 -3.73 13.55
N GLN A 99 9.32 -4.39 13.33
CA GLN A 99 9.37 -5.66 12.61
C GLN A 99 8.67 -6.80 13.36
N HIS A 100 8.49 -6.68 14.67
CA HIS A 100 7.84 -7.69 15.51
C HIS A 100 6.34 -7.47 15.65
N CYS A 101 5.80 -6.38 15.11
CA CYS A 101 4.36 -6.13 15.15
C CYS A 101 3.63 -7.19 14.32
N LYS A 102 2.63 -7.84 14.93
CA LYS A 102 1.78 -8.81 14.24
C LYS A 102 0.68 -8.09 13.47
N THR A 103 1.07 -7.47 12.38
CA THR A 103 0.15 -6.72 11.52
C THR A 103 0.66 -6.75 10.09
N TRP A 104 -0.18 -6.29 9.16
CA TRP A 104 0.22 -6.17 7.77
C TRP A 104 1.31 -5.10 7.65
N GLN A 105 2.47 -5.51 7.14
CA GLN A 105 3.63 -4.64 6.98
C GLN A 105 3.98 -4.50 5.51
N ILE A 106 4.39 -3.31 5.12
CA ILE A 106 4.93 -3.04 3.79
C ILE A 106 6.38 -2.59 3.96
N HIS A 107 7.29 -3.34 3.36
CA HIS A 107 8.73 -3.11 3.45
C HIS A 107 9.26 -2.62 2.11
N ARG A 108 10.34 -1.83 2.14
CA ARG A 108 11.12 -1.52 0.97
C ARG A 108 12.34 -2.43 0.89
N SER A 109 12.59 -2.97 -0.30
CA SER A 109 13.72 -3.89 -0.52
C SER A 109 15.08 -3.22 -0.37
N ASN A 110 15.16 -1.90 -0.59
CA ASN A 110 16.41 -1.14 -0.59
C ASN A 110 16.60 -0.25 0.64
N ASP A 111 15.66 -0.24 1.57
CA ASP A 111 15.74 0.61 2.76
C ASP A 111 15.03 -0.05 3.95
N PRO A 112 15.78 -0.67 4.88
CA PRO A 112 15.20 -1.38 6.02
C PRO A 112 14.55 -0.45 7.04
N TRP A 113 14.83 0.86 6.99
CA TRP A 113 14.25 1.84 7.90
C TRP A 113 12.91 2.41 7.43
N LYS A 114 12.44 1.99 6.24
CA LYS A 114 11.15 2.43 5.70
C LYS A 114 10.16 1.30 5.71
N ILE A 115 9.30 1.32 6.72
CA ILE A 115 8.24 0.32 6.91
C ILE A 115 6.92 1.03 7.12
N LYS A 116 5.87 0.52 6.49
CA LYS A 116 4.49 0.91 6.81
C LYS A 116 3.85 -0.19 7.64
N LEU A 117 3.30 0.20 8.78
CA LEU A 117 2.52 -0.68 9.64
C LEU A 117 1.05 -0.35 9.44
N ASN A 118 0.26 -1.35 9.09
CA ASN A 118 -1.16 -1.16 8.77
C ASN A 118 -2.01 -1.86 9.83
N PHE A 119 -2.89 -1.09 10.46
CA PHE A 119 -3.77 -1.59 11.51
C PHE A 119 -5.22 -1.34 11.13
N GLN A 120 -6.08 -2.32 11.38
CA GLN A 120 -7.52 -2.09 11.36
C GLN A 120 -7.96 -1.73 12.76
N LEU A 121 -8.47 -0.51 12.93
CA LEU A 121 -8.91 -0.01 14.22
C LEU A 121 -10.30 -0.55 14.57
N THR A 122 -10.54 -0.74 15.88
CA THR A 122 -11.91 -0.91 16.36
C THR A 122 -12.66 0.42 16.26
N PRO A 123 -14.02 0.40 16.25
CA PRO A 123 -14.79 1.66 16.30
C PRO A 123 -14.41 2.55 17.48
N GLU A 124 -14.14 1.97 18.64
CA GLU A 124 -13.73 2.71 19.85
C GLU A 124 -12.38 3.39 19.67
N GLN A 125 -11.41 2.68 19.09
CA GLN A 125 -10.08 3.24 18.82
C GLN A 125 -10.17 4.40 17.82
N LEU A 126 -10.99 4.26 16.77
CA LEU A 126 -11.20 5.32 15.81
C LEU A 126 -11.80 6.57 16.47
N ASN A 127 -12.80 6.38 17.33
CA ASN A 127 -13.42 7.49 18.07
C ASN A 127 -12.40 8.20 18.97
N GLN A 128 -11.53 7.46 19.64
CA GLN A 128 -10.49 8.04 20.49
C GLN A 128 -9.51 8.89 19.67
N LEU A 129 -9.12 8.45 18.49
CA LEU A 129 -8.25 9.23 17.60
C LEU A 129 -8.95 10.47 17.07
N ALA A 130 -10.20 10.37 16.67
CA ALA A 130 -10.96 11.48 16.12
C ALA A 130 -11.26 12.58 17.16
N SER A 131 -11.30 12.22 18.45
CA SER A 131 -11.58 13.18 19.53
C SER A 131 -10.35 14.00 19.96
N LYS A 132 -9.19 13.68 19.41
CA LYS A 132 -7.94 14.38 19.71
C LYS A 132 -7.60 15.35 18.57
#